data_becc7e71a050e099edfdc6d7282cc15e
#
_entry.id   becc7e71a050e099edfdc6d7282cc15e
#
_cell.length_a   1.000
_cell.length_b   1.000
_cell.length_c   1.000
_cell.angle_alpha   90.00
_cell.angle_beta   90.00
_cell.angle_gamma   90.00
#
_symmetry.space_group_name_H-M   'P 1'
#
loop_
_entity.id
_entity.type
_entity.pdbx_description
1 polymer ?
#
loop_
_entity_poly.entity_id
_entity_poly.type
_entity_poly.pdbx_seq_one_letter_code
_entity_poly.pdbx_strand_id
1 'polypeptide(L)'
;FGIEGQVAANEEGIFPAVSATGIKMVSTNLILENPTDPVIWRGPVIGGVVEQFWSDVMWGDVDYMFVDMPPGTGDVALTVFQSLPVDGIIIVTSPQDLVSMIVDKAVNMANMMNIPILGIVENMSYLECPDCGTKINAFGESNIDAIAAERGC
;
A
#
# COMPACT_ATOMS: atom_id res chain seq x y z
N PHE A 1 -4.68 -12.39 -4.38
CA PHE A 1 -3.86 -13.41 -3.72
C PHE A 1 -4.63 -14.72 -3.50
N GLY A 2 -5.95 -14.74 -3.70
CA GLY A 2 -6.78 -15.94 -3.56
C GLY A 2 -6.85 -16.50 -2.12
N ILE A 3 -6.69 -15.63 -1.13
CA ILE A 3 -6.78 -15.99 0.29
C ILE A 3 -8.22 -15.75 0.76
N GLU A 4 -8.80 -16.77 1.38
CA GLU A 4 -10.13 -16.74 1.96
C GLU A 4 -10.06 -17.14 3.43
N GLY A 5 -11.01 -16.63 4.24
CA GLY A 5 -11.10 -16.93 5.66
C GLY A 5 -10.34 -15.96 6.55
N GLN A 6 -10.14 -16.35 7.80
CA GLN A 6 -9.46 -15.56 8.83
C GLN A 6 -8.04 -16.05 9.05
N VAL A 7 -7.17 -15.17 9.53
CA VAL A 7 -5.85 -15.55 10.03
C VAL A 7 -5.98 -16.32 11.34
N ALA A 8 -5.12 -17.32 11.53
CA ALA A 8 -5.06 -18.03 12.79
C ALA A 8 -4.29 -17.20 13.83
N ALA A 9 -4.74 -17.21 15.07
CA ALA A 9 -4.04 -16.60 16.21
C ALA A 9 -4.06 -17.56 17.40
N ASN A 10 -3.00 -17.55 18.20
CA ASN A 10 -2.88 -18.27 19.46
C ASN A 10 -2.07 -17.46 20.48
N GLU A 11 -1.66 -18.07 21.59
CA GLU A 11 -0.86 -17.40 22.62
C GLU A 11 0.52 -16.93 22.12
N GLU A 12 1.03 -17.49 21.03
CA GLU A 12 2.33 -17.13 20.46
C GLU A 12 2.22 -15.89 19.52
N GLY A 13 1.03 -15.62 18.95
CA GLY A 13 0.80 -14.48 18.07
C GLY A 13 -0.17 -14.77 16.92
N ILE A 14 -0.11 -13.94 15.91
CA ILE A 14 -0.92 -14.01 14.70
C ILE A 14 -0.12 -14.72 13.60
N PHE A 15 -0.68 -15.75 12.99
CA PHE A 15 -0.04 -16.45 11.88
C PHE A 15 -0.50 -15.83 10.56
N PRO A 16 0.41 -15.36 9.70
CA PRO A 16 0.01 -14.78 8.43
C PRO A 16 -0.63 -15.84 7.53
N ALA A 17 -1.64 -15.44 6.76
CA ALA A 17 -2.16 -16.28 5.70
C ALA A 17 -1.13 -16.39 4.57
N VAL A 18 -1.05 -17.56 3.92
CA VAL A 18 -0.07 -17.82 2.86
C VAL A 18 -0.80 -18.04 1.54
N SER A 19 -0.45 -17.25 0.54
CA SER A 19 -0.98 -17.41 -0.82
C SER A 19 -0.46 -18.68 -1.50
N ALA A 20 -1.08 -19.06 -2.62
CA ALA A 20 -0.63 -20.18 -3.43
C ALA A 20 0.82 -20.03 -3.96
N THR A 21 1.32 -18.80 -4.02
CA THR A 21 2.68 -18.48 -4.45
C THR A 21 3.68 -18.34 -3.29
N GLY A 22 3.25 -18.59 -2.04
CA GLY A 22 4.09 -18.52 -0.86
C GLY A 22 4.20 -17.12 -0.24
N ILE A 23 3.41 -16.13 -0.70
CA ILE A 23 3.41 -14.79 -0.12
C ILE A 23 2.64 -14.83 1.19
N LYS A 24 3.29 -14.41 2.28
CA LYS A 24 2.69 -14.25 3.60
C LYS A 24 1.92 -12.94 3.64
N MET A 25 0.70 -12.94 4.16
CA MET A 25 -0.16 -11.75 4.18
C MET A 25 -1.00 -11.67 5.44
N VAL A 26 -1.15 -10.45 5.95
CA VAL A 26 -2.14 -10.07 6.95
C VAL A 26 -2.90 -8.85 6.45
N SER A 27 -4.19 -8.84 6.68
CA SER A 27 -5.06 -7.71 6.36
C SER A 27 -6.09 -7.55 7.47
N THR A 28 -6.57 -6.33 7.65
CA THR A 28 -7.67 -6.04 8.57
C THR A 28 -8.90 -6.90 8.29
N ASN A 29 -9.19 -7.14 7.00
CA ASN A 29 -10.31 -8.00 6.60
C ASN A 29 -10.14 -9.47 7.00
N LEU A 30 -8.91 -9.95 7.19
CA LEU A 30 -8.63 -11.32 7.60
C LEU A 30 -8.70 -11.51 9.14
N ILE A 31 -8.86 -10.41 9.90
CA ILE A 31 -9.00 -10.42 11.36
C ILE A 31 -10.46 -10.25 11.78
N LEU A 32 -11.29 -9.66 10.94
CA LEU A 32 -12.71 -9.45 11.22
C LEU A 32 -13.47 -10.78 11.26
N GLU A 33 -14.39 -10.89 12.22
CA GLU A 33 -15.31 -12.06 12.31
C GLU A 33 -16.18 -12.18 11.06
N ASN A 34 -16.67 -11.03 10.54
CA ASN A 34 -17.41 -10.97 9.29
C ASN A 34 -16.71 -10.04 8.30
N PRO A 35 -16.44 -10.48 7.06
CA PRO A 35 -15.78 -9.66 6.04
C PRO A 35 -16.56 -8.38 5.66
N THR A 36 -17.85 -8.32 5.97
CA THR A 36 -18.73 -7.18 5.70
C THR A 36 -18.82 -6.20 6.86
N ASP A 37 -18.21 -6.50 8.00
CA ASP A 37 -18.22 -5.59 9.13
C ASP A 37 -17.38 -4.34 8.85
N PRO A 38 -17.93 -3.15 9.10
CA PRO A 38 -17.17 -1.93 8.88
C PRO A 38 -16.03 -1.82 9.91
N VAL A 39 -14.83 -1.59 9.42
CA VAL A 39 -13.67 -1.27 10.27
C VAL A 39 -13.83 0.17 10.77
N ILE A 40 -14.44 0.37 11.92
CA ILE A 40 -14.64 1.69 12.54
C ILE A 40 -13.50 1.93 13.55
N TRP A 41 -12.29 2.03 13.05
CA TRP A 41 -11.15 2.35 13.90
C TRP A 41 -10.81 3.83 13.81
N ARG A 42 -10.71 4.48 14.96
CA ARG A 42 -10.22 5.86 15.07
C ARG A 42 -8.70 5.86 15.17
N GLY A 43 -8.08 6.98 14.79
CA GLY A 43 -6.62 7.13 14.67
C GLY A 43 -5.74 6.35 15.67
N PRO A 44 -5.93 6.47 16.99
CA PRO A 44 -5.11 5.75 17.97
C PRO A 44 -5.22 4.21 17.88
N VAL A 45 -6.41 3.70 17.49
CA VAL A 45 -6.63 2.25 17.34
C VAL A 45 -5.92 1.73 16.09
N ILE A 46 -5.96 2.50 15.00
CA ILE A 46 -5.27 2.15 13.75
C ILE A 46 -3.76 2.07 13.98
N GLY A 47 -3.20 3.03 14.73
CA GLY A 47 -1.79 3.02 15.10
C GLY A 47 -1.38 1.73 15.80
N GLY A 48 -2.15 1.34 16.82
CA GLY A 48 -1.92 0.09 17.54
C GLY A 48 -2.00 -1.15 16.66
N VAL A 49 -2.91 -1.18 15.69
CA VAL A 49 -3.02 -2.32 14.74
C VAL A 49 -1.83 -2.39 13.78
N VAL A 50 -1.34 -1.26 13.30
CA VAL A 50 -0.12 -1.22 12.47
C VAL A 50 1.08 -1.77 13.25
N GLU A 51 1.24 -1.35 14.49
CA GLU A 51 2.31 -1.85 15.37
C GLU A 51 2.16 -3.35 15.64
N GLN A 52 0.93 -3.84 15.91
CA GLN A 52 0.66 -5.26 16.09
C GLN A 52 0.93 -6.08 14.82
N PHE A 53 0.62 -5.56 13.65
CA PHE A 53 0.96 -6.24 12.39
C PHE A 53 2.47 -6.39 12.20
N TRP A 54 3.25 -5.50 12.76
CA TRP A 54 4.69 -5.59 12.74
C TRP A 54 5.23 -6.53 13.81
N SER A 55 4.77 -6.40 15.08
CA SER A 55 5.35 -7.06 16.26
C SER A 55 4.75 -8.42 16.57
N ASP A 56 3.43 -8.60 16.40
CA ASP A 56 2.70 -9.75 16.92
C ASP A 56 2.40 -10.81 15.85
N VAL A 57 2.72 -10.48 14.58
CA VAL A 57 2.60 -11.46 13.49
C VAL A 57 3.86 -12.29 13.38
N MET A 58 3.68 -13.58 13.34
CA MET A 58 4.75 -14.57 13.19
C MET A 58 5.24 -14.66 11.74
N TRP A 59 5.87 -13.59 11.26
CA TRP A 59 6.35 -13.49 9.88
C TRP A 59 7.40 -14.54 9.54
N GLY A 60 8.24 -14.96 10.52
CA GLY A 60 9.42 -15.79 10.24
C GLY A 60 10.43 -15.08 9.34
N ASP A 61 11.15 -15.83 8.54
CA ASP A 61 12.11 -15.25 7.60
C ASP A 61 11.36 -14.61 6.42
N VAL A 62 11.63 -13.31 6.20
CA VAL A 62 11.04 -12.48 5.13
C VAL A 62 12.13 -11.60 4.55
N ASP A 63 12.33 -11.67 3.22
CA ASP A 63 13.33 -10.84 2.52
C ASP A 63 12.79 -9.44 2.22
N TYR A 64 11.50 -9.34 1.90
CA TYR A 64 10.82 -8.08 1.54
C TYR A 64 9.45 -8.02 2.20
N MET A 65 9.13 -6.88 2.78
CA MET A 65 7.81 -6.58 3.31
C MET A 65 7.20 -5.38 2.57
N PHE A 66 5.98 -5.55 2.09
CA PHE A 66 5.20 -4.49 1.47
C PHE A 66 4.04 -4.11 2.37
N VAL A 67 3.89 -2.83 2.64
CA VAL A 67 2.76 -2.27 3.38
C VAL A 67 1.85 -1.54 2.40
N ASP A 68 0.69 -2.12 2.11
CA ASP A 68 -0.33 -1.48 1.27
C ASP A 68 -1.10 -0.46 2.10
N MET A 69 -0.96 0.81 1.71
CA MET A 69 -1.44 1.96 2.45
C MET A 69 -2.83 2.39 1.98
N PRO A 70 -3.72 2.86 2.86
CA PRO A 70 -4.93 3.55 2.42
C PRO A 70 -4.58 4.82 1.64
N PRO A 71 -5.48 5.31 0.78
CA PRO A 71 -5.22 6.51 -0.01
C PRO A 71 -5.03 7.75 0.86
N GLY A 72 -4.12 8.62 0.44
CA GLY A 72 -3.86 9.91 1.08
C GLY A 72 -2.74 9.89 2.12
N THR A 73 -2.58 11.00 2.83
CA THR A 73 -1.52 11.26 3.80
C THR A 73 -2.07 11.37 5.23
N GLY A 74 -3.00 10.49 5.57
CA GLY A 74 -3.66 10.49 6.88
C GLY A 74 -2.85 9.80 7.99
N ASP A 75 -3.50 9.59 9.13
CA ASP A 75 -2.90 9.06 10.36
C ASP A 75 -2.25 7.68 10.15
N VAL A 76 -2.78 6.84 9.27
CA VAL A 76 -2.20 5.51 8.98
C VAL A 76 -0.82 5.64 8.36
N ALA A 77 -0.69 6.50 7.34
CA ALA A 77 0.58 6.74 6.67
C ALA A 77 1.62 7.28 7.66
N LEU A 78 1.21 8.26 8.47
CA LEU A 78 2.08 8.85 9.49
C LEU A 78 2.53 7.79 10.50
N THR A 79 1.62 6.93 10.98
CA THR A 79 1.96 5.86 11.93
C THR A 79 2.93 4.86 11.33
N VAL A 80 2.69 4.39 10.10
CA VAL A 80 3.62 3.48 9.41
C VAL A 80 5.02 4.08 9.35
N PHE A 81 5.14 5.34 8.95
CA PHE A 81 6.43 6.00 8.81
C PHE A 81 7.14 6.29 10.15
N GLN A 82 6.39 6.40 11.24
CA GLN A 82 6.95 6.64 12.57
C GLN A 82 7.26 5.36 13.34
N SER A 83 6.48 4.30 13.12
CA SER A 83 6.56 3.07 13.92
C SER A 83 7.32 1.93 13.23
N LEU A 84 7.41 1.96 11.89
CA LEU A 84 8.07 0.89 11.13
C LEU A 84 9.41 1.37 10.53
N PRO A 85 10.41 0.48 10.44
CA PRO A 85 11.69 0.77 9.78
C PRO A 85 11.54 0.72 8.25
N VAL A 86 10.91 1.74 7.68
CA VAL A 86 10.61 1.82 6.24
C VAL A 86 11.86 2.20 5.46
N ASP A 87 12.32 1.35 4.54
CA ASP A 87 13.46 1.60 3.66
C ASP A 87 13.13 2.59 2.54
N GLY A 88 11.88 2.68 2.12
CA GLY A 88 11.43 3.61 1.11
C GLY A 88 9.98 3.43 0.70
N ILE A 89 9.48 4.33 -0.13
CA ILE A 89 8.11 4.29 -0.62
C ILE A 89 8.05 4.17 -2.14
N ILE A 90 7.01 3.48 -2.62
CA ILE A 90 6.60 3.47 -4.02
C ILE A 90 5.26 4.20 -4.09
N ILE A 91 5.18 5.24 -4.89
CA ILE A 91 3.96 6.02 -5.09
C ILE A 91 3.19 5.42 -6.26
N VAL A 92 1.96 4.97 -6.02
CA VAL A 92 1.08 4.45 -7.06
C VAL A 92 0.05 5.52 -7.44
N THR A 93 -0.05 5.81 -8.71
CA THR A 93 -0.89 6.88 -9.26
C THR A 93 -1.61 6.44 -10.54
N SER A 94 -2.40 7.31 -11.13
CA SER A 94 -3.03 7.16 -12.46
C SER A 94 -2.95 8.48 -13.23
N PRO A 95 -3.15 8.53 -14.58
CA PRO A 95 -2.93 9.73 -15.41
C PRO A 95 -3.88 10.90 -15.16
N GLN A 96 -4.82 10.81 -14.22
CA GLN A 96 -5.80 11.86 -13.96
C GLN A 96 -5.18 13.11 -13.33
N ASP A 97 -5.53 14.30 -13.81
CA ASP A 97 -4.98 15.59 -13.34
C ASP A 97 -5.12 15.82 -11.83
N LEU A 98 -6.21 15.34 -11.21
CA LEU A 98 -6.43 15.48 -9.76
C LEU A 98 -5.47 14.65 -8.93
N VAL A 99 -4.84 13.66 -9.54
CA VAL A 99 -3.93 12.74 -8.84
C VAL A 99 -2.56 13.39 -8.61
N SER A 100 -2.14 14.34 -9.42
CA SER A 100 -0.87 15.05 -9.26
C SER A 100 -0.75 15.70 -7.87
N MET A 101 -1.83 16.29 -7.36
CA MET A 101 -1.85 16.88 -6.01
C MET A 101 -1.70 15.83 -4.90
N ILE A 102 -2.24 14.62 -5.09
CA ILE A 102 -2.10 13.51 -4.13
C ILE A 102 -0.66 13.01 -4.13
N VAL A 103 -0.07 12.87 -5.32
CA VAL A 103 1.35 12.54 -5.47
C VAL A 103 2.25 13.57 -4.78
N ASP A 104 2.00 14.87 -5.00
CA ASP A 104 2.76 15.94 -4.35
C ASP A 104 2.68 15.88 -2.82
N LYS A 105 1.50 15.60 -2.28
CA LYS A 105 1.33 15.42 -0.83
C LYS A 105 2.11 14.22 -0.30
N ALA A 106 2.08 13.09 -1.02
CA ALA A 106 2.83 11.90 -0.63
C ALA A 106 4.34 12.15 -0.68
N VAL A 107 4.84 12.81 -1.73
CA VAL A 107 6.24 13.23 -1.86
C VAL A 107 6.66 14.15 -0.71
N ASN A 108 5.85 15.17 -0.44
CA ASN A 108 6.14 16.10 0.64
C ASN A 108 6.18 15.42 2.00
N MET A 109 5.25 14.49 2.26
CA MET A 109 5.23 13.72 3.49
C MET A 109 6.47 12.83 3.63
N ALA A 110 6.85 12.12 2.57
CA ALA A 110 8.07 11.30 2.55
C ALA A 110 9.32 12.13 2.85
N ASN A 111 9.43 13.31 2.22
CA ASN A 111 10.53 14.23 2.45
C ASN A 111 10.56 14.75 3.90
N MET A 112 9.40 15.11 4.47
CA MET A 112 9.29 15.55 5.87
C MET A 112 9.70 14.45 6.85
N MET A 113 9.42 13.19 6.52
CA MET A 113 9.77 12.02 7.33
C MET A 113 11.16 11.45 7.00
N ASN A 114 11.86 12.07 6.04
CA ASN A 114 13.18 11.65 5.59
C ASN A 114 13.23 10.22 5.04
N ILE A 115 12.16 9.80 4.35
CA ILE A 115 12.01 8.47 3.75
C ILE A 115 12.28 8.57 2.25
N PRO A 116 13.14 7.72 1.69
CA PRO A 116 13.43 7.72 0.26
C PRO A 116 12.22 7.36 -0.60
N ILE A 117 12.06 8.03 -1.74
CA ILE A 117 11.12 7.64 -2.77
C ILE A 117 11.86 6.71 -3.74
N LEU A 118 11.47 5.44 -3.77
CA LEU A 118 12.11 4.42 -4.61
C LEU A 118 11.63 4.50 -6.06
N GLY A 119 10.43 5.00 -6.29
CA GLY A 119 9.87 5.18 -7.60
C GLY A 119 8.38 5.53 -7.60
N ILE A 120 7.87 5.79 -8.79
CA ILE A 120 6.46 6.07 -9.05
C ILE A 120 5.94 5.03 -10.05
N VAL A 121 4.78 4.45 -9.76
CA VAL A 121 4.08 3.52 -10.65
C VAL A 121 2.80 4.16 -11.13
N GLU A 122 2.72 4.42 -12.42
CA GLU A 122 1.46 4.85 -13.03
C GLU A 122 0.64 3.63 -13.45
N ASN A 123 -0.47 3.43 -12.77
CA ASN A 123 -1.44 2.39 -13.08
C ASN A 123 -2.54 2.92 -14.00
N MET A 124 -3.20 2.05 -14.76
CA MET A 124 -4.29 2.40 -15.68
C MET A 124 -3.87 3.42 -16.74
N SER A 125 -2.61 3.42 -17.17
CA SER A 125 -2.06 4.37 -18.17
C SER A 125 -2.76 4.25 -19.51
N TYR A 126 -3.17 3.04 -19.90
CA TYR A 126 -3.90 2.80 -21.13
C TYR A 126 -4.80 1.57 -21.01
N LEU A 127 -5.74 1.49 -21.90
CA LEU A 127 -6.59 0.33 -22.15
C LEU A 127 -6.23 -0.23 -23.52
N GLU A 128 -5.95 -1.51 -23.60
CA GLU A 128 -5.68 -2.18 -24.88
C GLU A 128 -6.96 -2.75 -25.45
N CYS A 129 -7.28 -2.37 -26.70
CA CYS A 129 -8.44 -2.90 -27.41
C CYS A 129 -8.25 -4.38 -27.65
N PRO A 130 -9.17 -5.26 -27.20
CA PRO A 130 -9.03 -6.71 -27.37
C PRO A 130 -9.09 -7.18 -28.84
N ASP A 131 -9.70 -6.37 -29.73
CA ASP A 131 -9.87 -6.73 -31.14
C ASP A 131 -8.68 -6.33 -32.01
N CYS A 132 -8.05 -5.18 -31.75
CA CYS A 132 -7.01 -4.63 -32.64
C CYS A 132 -5.71 -4.26 -31.92
N GLY A 133 -5.62 -4.40 -30.59
CA GLY A 133 -4.42 -4.07 -29.82
C GLY A 133 -4.12 -2.56 -29.72
N THR A 134 -4.99 -1.70 -30.20
CA THR A 134 -4.80 -0.24 -30.09
C THR A 134 -4.85 0.20 -28.64
N LYS A 135 -3.85 0.95 -28.20
CA LYS A 135 -3.81 1.55 -26.85
C LYS A 135 -4.66 2.82 -26.82
N ILE A 136 -5.54 2.89 -25.84
CA ILE A 136 -6.48 4.00 -25.62
C ILE A 136 -6.18 4.60 -24.25
N ASN A 137 -5.80 5.86 -24.20
CA ASN A 137 -5.51 6.59 -22.96
C ASN A 137 -6.82 7.09 -22.34
N ALA A 138 -7.54 6.18 -21.68
CA ALA A 138 -8.88 6.46 -21.15
C ALA A 138 -8.89 7.55 -20.05
N PHE A 139 -7.76 7.76 -19.37
CA PHE A 139 -7.62 8.73 -18.29
C PHE A 139 -6.69 9.91 -18.62
N GLY A 140 -6.40 10.13 -19.89
CA GLY A 140 -5.49 11.17 -20.34
C GLY A 140 -4.11 10.65 -20.73
N GLU A 141 -3.25 11.57 -21.19
CA GLU A 141 -1.86 11.24 -21.53
C GLU A 141 -0.98 11.19 -20.26
N SER A 142 -0.04 10.26 -20.27
CA SER A 142 0.91 10.11 -19.17
C SER A 142 1.95 11.23 -19.15
N ASN A 143 2.21 11.78 -17.99
CA ASN A 143 3.30 12.71 -17.71
C ASN A 143 4.30 12.11 -16.69
N ILE A 144 4.24 10.81 -16.47
CA ILE A 144 4.98 10.17 -15.37
C ILE A 144 6.50 10.35 -15.47
N ASP A 145 7.05 10.28 -16.68
CA ASP A 145 8.49 10.43 -16.89
C ASP A 145 9.00 11.83 -16.48
N ALA A 146 8.20 12.86 -16.79
CA ALA A 146 8.52 14.23 -16.38
C ALA A 146 8.44 14.40 -14.85
N ILE A 147 7.40 13.83 -14.22
CA ILE A 147 7.20 13.86 -12.78
C ILE A 147 8.34 13.10 -12.07
N ALA A 148 8.69 11.91 -12.54
CA ALA A 148 9.77 11.11 -11.97
C ALA A 148 11.12 11.83 -12.07
N ALA A 149 11.43 12.41 -13.24
CA ALA A 149 12.66 13.18 -13.44
C ALA A 149 12.73 14.42 -12.53
N GLU A 150 11.62 15.15 -12.35
CA GLU A 150 11.55 16.30 -11.45
C GLU A 150 11.77 15.91 -9.98
N ARG A 151 11.34 14.70 -9.59
CA ARG A 151 11.43 14.19 -8.20
C ARG A 151 12.71 13.37 -7.96
N GLY A 152 13.48 13.08 -8.99
CA GLY A 152 14.75 12.37 -8.88
C GLY A 152 14.62 10.87 -8.66
N CYS A 153 13.54 10.25 -9.14
CA CYS A 153 13.27 8.81 -8.99
C CYS A 153 12.92 8.15 -10.33
#